data_f536b3a68ed9373c85226b7f189c6b63
#
_entry.id   f536b3a68ed9373c85226b7f189c6b63
#
_cell.length_a   1.000
_cell.length_b   1.000
_cell.length_c   1.000
_cell.angle_alpha   90.00
_cell.angle_beta   90.00
_cell.angle_gamma   90.00
#
_symmetry.space_group_name_H-M   'P 1'
#
loop_
_entity.id
_entity.type
_entity.pdbx_description
1 polymer ?
#
loop_
_entity_poly.entity_id
_entity_poly.type
_entity_poly.pdbx_seq_one_letter_code
_entity_poly.pdbx_strand_id
1 'polypeptide(L)'
;RPREVKNSLYIVIAGDRGLAGGYNSNVFKLAAAEMEGRNASVITIGKKAQEHYAKRQWPVAADYPGVAETMRISDTHEIVGSLVEAFCSGRADEVFLCYTEFVSPLQQEAKCIQLLPVSFERKENADKGGAHVLTEYDPSPEAVFNAVIPEYLYGVLYGAVVESYCSEQSARRMAMEAASDNAGEMIENLNLSYNRA
;
A
#
# COMPACT_ATOMS: atom_id res chain seq x y z
N ARG A 1 12.63 16.74 14.19
CA ARG A 1 12.32 18.17 13.96
C ARG A 1 11.58 18.28 12.63
N PRO A 2 10.52 19.08 12.50
CA PRO A 2 9.85 19.31 11.23
C PRO A 2 10.86 19.86 10.21
N ARG A 3 10.94 19.20 9.04
CA ARG A 3 11.74 19.65 7.89
C ARG A 3 10.81 20.27 6.86
N GLU A 4 11.32 21.18 6.04
CA GLU A 4 10.63 21.61 4.83
C GLU A 4 10.53 20.41 3.88
N VAL A 5 9.31 20.08 3.44
CA VAL A 5 9.08 18.95 2.55
C VAL A 5 9.49 19.33 1.13
N LYS A 6 10.51 18.66 0.60
CA LYS A 6 11.02 18.84 -0.76
C LYS A 6 10.84 17.59 -1.61
N ASN A 7 11.04 16.43 -0.98
CA ASN A 7 11.05 15.14 -1.66
C ASN A 7 10.07 14.18 -0.97
N SER A 8 9.14 13.63 -1.71
CA SER A 8 8.16 12.66 -1.22
C SER A 8 8.43 11.27 -1.80
N LEU A 9 8.46 10.23 -0.98
CA LEU A 9 8.66 8.85 -1.39
C LEU A 9 7.36 8.07 -1.22
N TYR A 10 6.92 7.41 -2.28
CA TYR A 10 5.68 6.63 -2.29
C TYR A 10 5.97 5.15 -2.46
N ILE A 11 5.48 4.32 -1.56
CA ILE A 11 5.45 2.87 -1.74
C ILE A 11 4.10 2.54 -2.34
N VAL A 12 4.09 1.88 -3.49
CA VAL A 12 2.85 1.47 -4.15
C VAL A 12 2.79 -0.04 -4.26
N ILE A 13 1.79 -0.63 -3.60
CA ILE A 13 1.54 -2.07 -3.61
C ILE A 13 0.49 -2.38 -4.67
N ALA A 14 0.83 -3.27 -5.62
CA ALA A 14 -0.09 -3.83 -6.60
C ALA A 14 0.18 -5.33 -6.77
N GLY A 15 -0.68 -6.01 -7.53
CA GLY A 15 -0.56 -7.44 -7.74
C GLY A 15 0.59 -7.84 -8.66
N ASP A 16 0.96 -9.11 -8.57
CA ASP A 16 1.88 -9.73 -9.52
C ASP A 16 1.15 -10.22 -10.77
N ARG A 17 -0.16 -10.46 -10.69
CA ARG A 17 -1.00 -10.99 -11.76
C ARG A 17 -2.08 -9.99 -12.18
N GLY A 18 -2.68 -10.27 -13.33
CA GLY A 18 -3.85 -9.53 -13.83
C GLY A 18 -5.18 -10.21 -13.48
N LEU A 19 -6.23 -9.78 -14.17
CA LEU A 19 -7.60 -10.30 -14.07
C LEU A 19 -8.25 -10.12 -12.68
N ALA A 20 -7.83 -9.10 -11.96
CA ALA A 20 -8.37 -8.72 -10.65
C ALA A 20 -9.28 -7.48 -10.74
N GLY A 21 -10.06 -7.35 -11.80
CA GLY A 21 -10.96 -6.22 -12.00
C GLY A 21 -10.26 -4.87 -11.93
N GLY A 22 -10.79 -3.95 -11.11
CA GLY A 22 -10.24 -2.61 -10.91
C GLY A 22 -9.11 -2.50 -9.88
N TYR A 23 -8.71 -3.59 -9.20
CA TYR A 23 -7.77 -3.58 -8.08
C TYR A 23 -6.50 -2.77 -8.36
N ASN A 24 -5.73 -3.14 -9.39
CA ASN A 24 -4.49 -2.44 -9.73
C ASN A 24 -4.73 -0.99 -10.18
N SER A 25 -5.76 -0.75 -10.99
CA SER A 25 -6.04 0.57 -11.54
C SER A 25 -6.48 1.57 -10.47
N ASN A 26 -7.17 1.13 -9.43
CA ASN A 26 -7.64 2.00 -8.35
C ASN A 26 -6.49 2.51 -7.50
N VAL A 27 -5.55 1.64 -7.09
CA VAL A 27 -4.37 2.08 -6.32
C VAL A 27 -3.46 2.99 -7.15
N PHE A 28 -3.32 2.75 -8.46
CA PHE A 28 -2.53 3.63 -9.33
C PHE A 28 -3.16 5.00 -9.50
N LYS A 29 -4.48 5.09 -9.64
CA LYS A 29 -5.19 6.37 -9.71
C LYS A 29 -5.04 7.17 -8.43
N LEU A 30 -5.20 6.52 -7.28
CA LEU A 30 -5.02 7.15 -5.98
C LEU A 30 -3.58 7.67 -5.81
N ALA A 31 -2.59 6.80 -6.05
CA ALA A 31 -1.20 7.18 -5.91
C ALA A 31 -0.81 8.32 -6.87
N ALA A 32 -1.32 8.33 -8.11
CA ALA A 32 -1.06 9.41 -9.05
C ALA A 32 -1.65 10.75 -8.57
N ALA A 33 -2.88 10.74 -8.01
CA ALA A 33 -3.51 11.94 -7.45
C ALA A 33 -2.72 12.48 -6.24
N GLU A 34 -2.22 11.60 -5.37
CA GLU A 34 -1.42 11.98 -4.21
C GLU A 34 -0.03 12.54 -4.59
N MET A 35 0.56 12.06 -5.67
CA MET A 35 1.86 12.49 -6.17
C MET A 35 1.78 13.77 -7.02
N GLU A 36 0.60 14.19 -7.44
CA GLU A 36 0.44 15.35 -8.31
C GLU A 36 0.96 16.64 -7.64
N GLY A 37 1.80 17.38 -8.34
CA GLY A 37 2.40 18.62 -7.84
C GLY A 37 3.52 18.42 -6.82
N ARG A 38 3.93 17.19 -6.50
CA ARG A 38 5.03 16.89 -5.58
C ARG A 38 6.26 16.39 -6.33
N ASN A 39 7.44 16.63 -5.76
CA ASN A 39 8.66 15.98 -6.23
C ASN A 39 8.70 14.55 -5.66
N ALA A 40 8.00 13.65 -6.35
CA ALA A 40 7.75 12.30 -5.89
C ALA A 40 8.66 11.28 -6.56
N SER A 41 9.09 10.28 -5.79
CA SER A 41 9.72 9.04 -6.26
C SER A 41 8.92 7.83 -5.75
N VAL A 42 9.06 6.69 -6.42
CA VAL A 42 8.23 5.51 -6.16
C VAL A 42 9.08 4.29 -5.84
N ILE A 43 8.66 3.54 -4.83
CA ILE A 43 9.07 2.15 -4.62
C ILE A 43 7.89 1.28 -5.02
N THR A 44 8.12 0.31 -5.89
CA THR A 44 7.08 -0.58 -6.38
C THR A 44 7.13 -1.94 -5.71
N ILE A 45 5.98 -2.45 -5.26
CA ILE A 45 5.81 -3.81 -4.78
C ILE A 45 4.80 -4.51 -5.69
N GLY A 46 5.24 -5.60 -6.34
CA GLY A 46 4.48 -6.36 -7.33
C GLY A 46 4.76 -5.96 -8.78
N LYS A 47 4.66 -6.95 -9.69
CA LYS A 47 4.96 -6.79 -11.13
C LYS A 47 4.11 -5.72 -11.80
N LYS A 48 2.82 -5.62 -11.44
CA LYS A 48 1.92 -4.65 -12.05
C LYS A 48 2.28 -3.22 -11.68
N ALA A 49 2.80 -2.98 -10.46
CA ALA A 49 3.35 -1.69 -10.09
C ALA A 49 4.62 -1.36 -10.89
N GLN A 50 5.55 -2.29 -10.98
CA GLN A 50 6.77 -2.14 -11.78
C GLN A 50 6.46 -1.80 -13.25
N GLU A 51 5.59 -2.61 -13.91
CA GLU A 51 5.17 -2.40 -15.29
C GLU A 51 4.51 -1.03 -15.51
N HIS A 52 3.73 -0.57 -14.52
CA HIS A 52 3.02 0.70 -14.58
C HIS A 52 3.97 1.89 -14.49
N TYR A 53 4.86 1.89 -13.49
CA TYR A 53 5.75 3.03 -13.23
C TYR A 53 6.98 3.07 -14.14
N ALA A 54 7.41 1.95 -14.73
CA ALA A 54 8.48 1.93 -15.74
C ALA A 54 8.22 2.85 -16.95
N LYS A 55 6.96 3.22 -17.20
CA LYS A 55 6.53 4.05 -18.33
C LYS A 55 6.00 5.43 -17.90
N ARG A 56 6.20 5.81 -16.64
CA ARG A 56 5.67 7.05 -16.07
C ARG A 56 6.79 8.05 -15.76
N GLN A 57 6.38 9.28 -15.48
CA GLN A 57 7.30 10.39 -15.22
C GLN A 57 7.98 10.33 -13.84
N TRP A 58 7.44 9.56 -12.90
CA TRP A 58 8.00 9.47 -11.55
C TRP A 58 9.17 8.50 -11.51
N PRO A 59 10.33 8.92 -10.97
CA PRO A 59 11.50 8.05 -10.87
C PRO A 59 11.22 6.89 -9.91
N VAL A 60 11.62 5.69 -10.31
CA VAL A 60 11.53 4.49 -9.49
C VAL A 60 12.80 4.37 -8.67
N ALA A 61 12.66 4.42 -7.35
CA ALA A 61 13.78 4.33 -6.41
C ALA A 61 14.20 2.88 -6.15
N ALA A 62 13.22 1.96 -6.12
CA ALA A 62 13.45 0.52 -5.99
C ALA A 62 12.24 -0.26 -6.50
N ASP A 63 12.47 -1.49 -6.96
CA ASP A 63 11.46 -2.42 -7.46
C ASP A 63 11.52 -3.75 -6.72
N TYR A 64 10.36 -4.25 -6.29
CA TYR A 64 10.20 -5.55 -5.64
C TYR A 64 9.14 -6.40 -6.37
N PRO A 65 9.45 -6.90 -7.60
CA PRO A 65 8.52 -7.75 -8.35
C PRO A 65 8.41 -9.14 -7.74
N GLY A 66 7.20 -9.71 -7.74
CA GLY A 66 6.94 -11.06 -7.23
C GLY A 66 6.86 -11.17 -5.70
N VAL A 67 7.03 -10.07 -4.99
CA VAL A 67 7.01 -10.03 -3.52
C VAL A 67 5.57 -9.91 -2.98
N ALA A 68 4.65 -9.36 -3.75
CA ALA A 68 3.27 -9.12 -3.32
C ALA A 68 2.53 -10.43 -2.91
N GLU A 69 2.80 -11.56 -3.57
CA GLU A 69 2.19 -12.87 -3.24
C GLU A 69 2.97 -13.65 -2.17
N THR A 70 4.27 -13.41 -2.03
CA THR A 70 5.17 -14.28 -1.23
C THR A 70 6.03 -13.50 -0.24
N MET A 71 5.59 -12.31 0.15
CA MET A 71 6.36 -11.45 1.05
C MET A 71 6.73 -12.19 2.35
N ARG A 72 8.01 -12.21 2.63
CA ARG A 72 8.56 -12.71 3.89
C ARG A 72 8.88 -11.54 4.82
N ILE A 73 9.00 -11.83 6.09
CA ILE A 73 9.42 -10.83 7.09
C ILE A 73 10.80 -10.25 6.72
N SER A 74 11.72 -11.08 6.16
CA SER A 74 13.03 -10.62 5.68
C SER A 74 12.92 -9.53 4.59
N ASP A 75 11.98 -9.68 3.67
CA ASP A 75 11.79 -8.72 2.57
C ASP A 75 11.29 -7.38 3.11
N THR A 76 10.42 -7.45 4.14
CA THR A 76 9.93 -6.26 4.84
C THR A 76 11.07 -5.50 5.53
N HIS A 77 12.02 -6.22 6.15
CA HIS A 77 13.19 -5.61 6.79
C HIS A 77 14.09 -4.88 5.79
N GLU A 78 14.31 -5.46 4.61
CA GLU A 78 15.09 -4.82 3.55
C GLU A 78 14.42 -3.53 3.06
N ILE A 79 13.12 -3.59 2.77
CA ILE A 79 12.36 -2.44 2.29
C ILE A 79 12.34 -1.32 3.34
N VAL A 80 11.97 -1.63 4.57
CA VAL A 80 11.91 -0.64 5.66
C VAL A 80 13.30 -0.08 5.99
N GLY A 81 14.35 -0.90 5.94
CA GLY A 81 15.72 -0.44 6.12
C GLY A 81 16.09 0.66 5.12
N SER A 82 15.78 0.45 3.83
CA SER A 82 16.01 1.45 2.78
C SER A 82 15.14 2.70 2.94
N LEU A 83 13.89 2.58 3.45
CA LEU A 83 13.04 3.73 3.74
C LEU A 83 13.57 4.60 4.86
N VAL A 84 13.96 3.97 5.98
CA VAL A 84 14.53 4.68 7.13
C VAL A 84 15.84 5.37 6.75
N GLU A 85 16.69 4.71 5.98
CA GLU A 85 17.91 5.30 5.45
C GLU A 85 17.63 6.50 4.55
N ALA A 86 16.68 6.39 3.60
CA ALA A 86 16.28 7.48 2.72
C ALA A 86 15.74 8.69 3.50
N PHE A 87 14.95 8.43 4.55
CA PHE A 87 14.39 9.47 5.41
C PHE A 87 15.47 10.12 6.29
N CYS A 88 16.34 9.33 6.92
CA CYS A 88 17.40 9.85 7.79
C CYS A 88 18.48 10.62 7.02
N SER A 89 18.82 10.19 5.80
CA SER A 89 19.78 10.87 4.93
C SER A 89 19.23 12.14 4.25
N GLY A 90 17.93 12.43 4.38
CA GLY A 90 17.29 13.57 3.73
C GLY A 90 17.02 13.37 2.24
N ARG A 91 17.14 12.15 1.73
CA ARG A 91 16.72 11.80 0.36
C ARG A 91 15.20 11.83 0.20
N ALA A 92 14.47 11.53 1.28
CA ALA A 92 13.03 11.69 1.37
C ALA A 92 12.69 12.45 2.66
N ASP A 93 11.77 13.41 2.57
CA ASP A 93 11.29 14.20 3.72
C ASP A 93 9.99 13.65 4.27
N GLU A 94 9.24 12.95 3.45
CA GLU A 94 8.02 12.22 3.81
C GLU A 94 7.93 10.90 3.03
N VAL A 95 7.29 9.92 3.64
CA VAL A 95 7.09 8.58 3.07
C VAL A 95 5.62 8.22 3.18
N PHE A 96 5.02 7.82 2.07
CA PHE A 96 3.63 7.38 1.96
C PHE A 96 3.56 5.93 1.52
N LEU A 97 2.51 5.25 1.96
CA LEU A 97 2.18 3.88 1.57
C LEU A 97 0.80 3.87 0.91
N CYS A 98 0.75 3.56 -0.39
CA CYS A 98 -0.47 3.38 -1.16
C CYS A 98 -0.72 1.88 -1.34
N TYR A 99 -1.83 1.39 -0.82
CA TYR A 99 -2.21 -0.01 -0.80
C TYR A 99 -3.72 -0.17 -0.93
N THR A 100 -4.21 -1.40 -0.98
CA THR A 100 -5.65 -1.67 -0.98
C THR A 100 -6.05 -2.34 0.32
N GLU A 101 -6.88 -1.66 1.10
CA GLU A 101 -7.48 -2.18 2.32
C GLU A 101 -8.57 -3.21 2.00
N PHE A 102 -8.56 -4.29 2.74
CA PHE A 102 -9.58 -5.32 2.65
C PHE A 102 -10.73 -5.03 3.64
N VAL A 103 -11.78 -4.40 3.17
CA VAL A 103 -12.97 -4.10 3.99
C VAL A 103 -13.88 -5.34 4.05
N SER A 104 -14.14 -5.96 2.91
CA SER A 104 -14.94 -7.19 2.81
C SER A 104 -14.66 -7.88 1.46
N PRO A 105 -15.13 -9.13 1.26
CA PRO A 105 -15.02 -9.80 -0.04
C PRO A 105 -15.64 -9.02 -1.21
N LEU A 106 -16.63 -8.16 -0.94
CA LEU A 106 -17.31 -7.36 -1.95
C LEU A 106 -16.74 -5.93 -2.05
N GLN A 107 -15.97 -5.47 -1.06
CA GLN A 107 -15.53 -4.10 -0.97
C GLN A 107 -14.04 -4.04 -0.63
N GLN A 108 -13.25 -3.51 -1.56
CA GLN A 108 -11.84 -3.24 -1.39
C GLN A 108 -11.60 -1.76 -1.70
N GLU A 109 -10.85 -1.08 -0.85
CA GLU A 109 -10.63 0.36 -0.94
C GLU A 109 -9.14 0.67 -1.08
N ALA A 110 -8.78 1.42 -2.12
CA ALA A 110 -7.43 1.95 -2.23
C ALA A 110 -7.23 3.05 -1.19
N LYS A 111 -6.15 2.97 -0.42
CA LYS A 111 -5.76 3.94 0.62
C LYS A 111 -4.32 4.40 0.44
N CYS A 112 -4.07 5.63 0.88
CA CYS A 112 -2.72 6.18 1.02
C CYS A 112 -2.57 6.67 2.45
N ILE A 113 -1.56 6.16 3.15
CA ILE A 113 -1.24 6.54 4.53
C ILE A 113 0.18 7.10 4.61
N GLN A 114 0.40 8.08 5.45
CA GLN A 114 1.73 8.59 5.73
C GLN A 114 2.44 7.67 6.74
N LEU A 115 3.60 7.14 6.36
CA LEU A 115 4.45 6.34 7.22
C LEU A 115 5.45 7.18 8.00
N LEU A 116 6.07 8.15 7.32
CA LEU A 116 7.07 9.04 7.91
C LEU A 116 6.84 10.49 7.44
N PRO A 117 7.08 11.48 8.31
CA PRO A 117 7.30 11.32 9.75
C PRO A 117 6.09 10.70 10.45
N VAL A 118 6.33 9.94 11.50
CA VAL A 118 5.25 9.37 12.32
C VAL A 118 4.54 10.51 13.03
N SER A 119 3.27 10.75 12.69
CA SER A 119 2.43 11.71 13.40
C SER A 119 1.64 10.99 14.50
N PHE A 120 1.93 11.30 15.73
CA PHE A 120 1.08 10.86 16.83
C PHE A 120 -0.09 11.85 16.97
N GLU A 121 -1.25 11.52 16.47
CA GLU A 121 -2.46 12.25 16.83
C GLU A 121 -2.71 12.06 18.33
N ARG A 122 -2.47 13.11 19.09
CA ARG A 122 -2.87 13.17 20.48
C ARG A 122 -4.39 13.17 20.53
N LYS A 123 -5.00 12.02 20.82
CA LYS A 123 -6.45 11.97 21.04
C LYS A 123 -6.75 12.88 22.23
N GLU A 124 -7.31 14.04 21.97
CA GLU A 124 -7.70 15.04 23.00
C GLU A 124 -8.63 14.51 24.09
N ASN A 125 -9.16 13.31 23.92
CA ASN A 125 -10.04 12.64 24.88
C ASN A 125 -9.30 11.83 25.97
N ALA A 126 -7.97 11.74 25.96
CA ALA A 126 -7.22 11.01 26.99
C ALA A 126 -7.04 11.80 28.30
N ASP A 127 -7.34 13.12 28.31
CA ASP A 127 -7.14 14.01 29.45
C ASP A 127 -8.36 14.15 30.39
N LYS A 128 -9.40 13.31 30.27
CA LYS A 128 -10.49 13.32 31.22
C LYS A 128 -10.23 12.38 32.41
N GLY A 129 -9.40 12.83 33.35
CA GLY A 129 -9.45 12.36 34.76
C GLY A 129 -8.56 11.18 35.13
N GLY A 130 -7.49 10.89 34.41
CA GLY A 130 -6.48 9.91 34.82
C GLY A 130 -5.24 10.58 35.42
N ALA A 131 -4.70 10.06 36.53
CA ALA A 131 -3.41 10.47 37.04
C ALA A 131 -2.37 10.37 35.91
N HIS A 132 -1.61 11.46 35.66
CA HIS A 132 -0.48 11.44 34.73
C HIS A 132 0.54 10.40 35.25
N VAL A 133 0.50 9.20 34.68
CA VAL A 133 1.55 8.22 34.93
C VAL A 133 2.80 8.72 34.22
N LEU A 134 3.78 9.15 34.98
CA LEU A 134 5.11 9.47 34.46
C LEU A 134 5.69 8.16 33.93
N THR A 135 5.73 8.04 32.60
CA THR A 135 6.38 6.89 31.94
C THR A 135 7.89 7.17 31.91
N GLU A 136 8.65 6.36 32.60
CA GLU A 136 10.10 6.36 32.49
C GLU A 136 10.53 5.52 31.31
N TYR A 137 11.46 6.04 30.51
CA TYR A 137 12.02 5.38 29.34
C TYR A 137 13.46 4.98 29.62
N ASP A 138 13.78 3.70 29.56
CA ASP A 138 15.15 3.18 29.76
C ASP A 138 15.73 2.71 28.41
N PRO A 139 16.90 3.21 27.96
CA PRO A 139 17.77 4.18 28.62
C PRO A 139 17.38 5.64 28.40
N SER A 140 16.56 5.96 27.39
CA SER A 140 16.04 7.29 27.08
C SER A 140 14.86 7.21 26.13
N PRO A 141 13.97 8.23 26.09
CA PRO A 141 12.87 8.28 25.12
C PRO A 141 13.35 8.13 23.67
N GLU A 142 14.47 8.79 23.32
CA GLU A 142 15.02 8.75 21.95
C GLU A 142 15.51 7.35 21.58
N ALA A 143 16.16 6.64 22.49
CA ALA A 143 16.63 5.28 22.25
C ALA A 143 15.45 4.31 22.06
N VAL A 144 14.41 4.44 22.89
CA VAL A 144 13.19 3.63 22.79
C VAL A 144 12.47 3.91 21.47
N PHE A 145 12.28 5.17 21.09
CA PHE A 145 11.64 5.51 19.80
C PHE A 145 12.44 5.01 18.60
N ASN A 146 13.77 5.13 18.64
CA ASN A 146 14.63 4.62 17.56
C ASN A 146 14.56 3.09 17.41
N ALA A 147 14.28 2.37 18.47
CA ALA A 147 14.08 0.92 18.43
C ALA A 147 12.66 0.55 17.97
N VAL A 148 11.63 1.28 18.43
CA VAL A 148 10.22 0.93 18.18
C VAL A 148 9.73 1.36 16.79
N ILE A 149 10.21 2.50 16.26
CA ILE A 149 9.75 2.99 14.95
C ILE A 149 9.99 1.98 13.81
N PRO A 150 11.18 1.38 13.65
CA PRO A 150 11.38 0.37 12.63
C PRO A 150 10.42 -0.83 12.77
N GLU A 151 10.22 -1.34 13.99
CA GLU A 151 9.30 -2.46 14.26
C GLU A 151 7.86 -2.12 13.88
N TYR A 152 7.42 -0.90 14.22
CA TYR A 152 6.12 -0.38 13.79
C TYR A 152 6.00 -0.35 12.26
N LEU A 153 7.00 0.15 11.56
CA LEU A 153 7.00 0.22 10.10
C LEU A 153 6.99 -1.16 9.45
N TYR A 154 7.71 -2.15 10.03
CA TYR A 154 7.66 -3.55 9.59
C TYR A 154 6.23 -4.10 9.69
N GLY A 155 5.58 -3.89 10.82
CA GLY A 155 4.20 -4.35 11.03
C GLY A 155 3.21 -3.71 10.06
N VAL A 156 3.29 -2.39 9.86
CA VAL A 156 2.39 -1.66 8.96
C VAL A 156 2.60 -2.09 7.50
N LEU A 157 3.86 -2.18 7.05
CA LEU A 157 4.14 -2.59 5.67
C LEU A 157 3.70 -4.03 5.41
N TYR A 158 4.02 -4.96 6.31
CA TYR A 158 3.61 -6.35 6.18
C TYR A 158 2.08 -6.50 6.17
N GLY A 159 1.41 -5.82 7.10
CA GLY A 159 -0.07 -5.80 7.16
C GLY A 159 -0.69 -5.29 5.86
N ALA A 160 -0.17 -4.18 5.33
CA ALA A 160 -0.66 -3.59 4.09
C ALA A 160 -0.47 -4.53 2.87
N VAL A 161 0.64 -5.29 2.81
CA VAL A 161 0.84 -6.28 1.74
C VAL A 161 -0.15 -7.44 1.87
N VAL A 162 -0.38 -7.94 3.09
CA VAL A 162 -1.35 -9.01 3.34
C VAL A 162 -2.76 -8.56 2.98
N GLU A 163 -3.18 -7.37 3.40
CA GLU A 163 -4.48 -6.81 3.05
C GLU A 163 -4.63 -6.61 1.53
N SER A 164 -3.60 -6.10 0.88
CA SER A 164 -3.56 -5.93 -0.58
C SER A 164 -3.68 -7.27 -1.31
N TYR A 165 -2.99 -8.30 -0.82
CA TYR A 165 -3.09 -9.65 -1.38
C TYR A 165 -4.50 -10.24 -1.22
N CYS A 166 -5.11 -10.13 -0.04
CA CYS A 166 -6.48 -10.57 0.19
C CYS A 166 -7.48 -9.83 -0.72
N SER A 167 -7.28 -8.52 -0.88
CA SER A 167 -8.08 -7.67 -1.76
C SER A 167 -7.95 -8.08 -3.22
N GLU A 168 -6.73 -8.37 -3.68
CA GLU A 168 -6.44 -8.86 -5.04
C GLU A 168 -7.15 -10.19 -5.33
N GLN A 169 -7.07 -11.16 -4.40
CA GLN A 169 -7.72 -12.46 -4.57
C GLN A 169 -9.25 -12.33 -4.61
N SER A 170 -9.83 -11.50 -3.74
CA SER A 170 -11.27 -11.25 -3.72
C SER A 170 -11.74 -10.55 -5.01
N ALA A 171 -11.04 -9.51 -5.45
CA ALA A 171 -11.35 -8.82 -6.70
C ALA A 171 -11.24 -9.74 -7.92
N ARG A 172 -10.23 -10.62 -7.95
CA ARG A 172 -10.07 -11.63 -9.00
C ARG A 172 -11.20 -12.63 -9.01
N ARG A 173 -11.59 -13.15 -7.85
CA ARG A 173 -12.73 -14.08 -7.73
C ARG A 173 -14.00 -13.44 -8.28
N MET A 174 -14.34 -12.23 -7.86
CA MET A 174 -15.53 -11.52 -8.35
C MET A 174 -15.49 -11.27 -9.85
N ALA A 175 -14.33 -10.89 -10.40
CA ALA A 175 -14.17 -10.68 -11.84
C ALA A 175 -14.34 -11.97 -12.63
N MET A 176 -13.87 -13.10 -12.12
CA MET A 176 -14.04 -14.41 -12.76
C MET A 176 -15.48 -14.93 -12.66
N GLU A 177 -16.16 -14.73 -11.52
CA GLU A 177 -17.57 -15.05 -11.36
C GLU A 177 -18.42 -14.27 -12.37
N ALA A 178 -18.24 -12.95 -12.45
CA ALA A 178 -18.94 -12.12 -13.43
C ALA A 178 -18.65 -12.52 -14.90
N ALA A 179 -17.41 -12.89 -15.20
CA ALA A 179 -17.05 -13.38 -16.54
C ALA A 179 -17.73 -14.72 -16.88
N SER A 180 -17.86 -15.62 -15.90
CA SER A 180 -18.55 -16.90 -16.05
C SER A 180 -20.05 -16.70 -16.31
N ASP A 181 -20.70 -15.82 -15.55
CA ASP A 181 -22.12 -15.51 -15.73
C ASP A 181 -22.41 -14.89 -17.10
N ASN A 182 -21.60 -13.91 -17.52
CA ASN A 182 -21.69 -13.31 -18.84
C ASN A 182 -21.50 -14.35 -19.98
N ALA A 183 -20.58 -15.31 -19.80
CA ALA A 183 -20.39 -16.39 -20.78
C ALA A 183 -21.61 -17.31 -20.84
N GLY A 184 -22.23 -17.61 -19.69
CA GLY A 184 -23.48 -18.37 -19.63
C GLY A 184 -24.61 -17.69 -20.42
N GLU A 185 -24.86 -16.41 -20.20
CA GLU A 185 -25.83 -15.61 -20.92
C GLU A 185 -25.56 -15.58 -22.46
N MET A 186 -24.29 -15.44 -22.84
CA MET A 186 -23.94 -15.51 -24.28
C MET A 186 -24.26 -16.85 -24.90
N ILE A 187 -24.00 -17.96 -24.22
CA ILE A 187 -24.31 -19.31 -24.69
C ILE A 187 -25.83 -19.47 -24.86
N GLU A 188 -26.64 -19.02 -23.91
CA GLU A 188 -28.09 -19.05 -23.99
C GLU A 188 -28.62 -18.25 -25.20
N ASN A 189 -28.12 -17.03 -25.37
CA ASN A 189 -28.48 -16.16 -26.49
C ASN A 189 -28.10 -16.77 -27.85
N LEU A 190 -26.92 -17.39 -27.95
CA LEU A 190 -26.49 -18.09 -29.16
C LEU A 190 -27.36 -19.31 -29.46
N ASN A 191 -27.73 -20.11 -28.45
CA ASN A 191 -28.63 -21.25 -28.61
C ASN A 191 -30.02 -20.81 -29.07
N LEU A 192 -30.57 -19.72 -28.52
CA LEU A 192 -31.83 -19.16 -28.96
C LEU A 192 -31.78 -18.67 -30.41
N SER A 193 -30.67 -18.02 -30.79
CA SER A 193 -30.48 -17.57 -32.17
C SER A 193 -30.34 -18.73 -33.14
N TYR A 194 -29.60 -19.77 -32.77
CA TYR A 194 -29.46 -21.00 -33.56
C TYR A 194 -30.80 -21.73 -33.75
N ASN A 195 -31.60 -21.82 -32.69
CA ASN A 195 -32.92 -22.49 -32.78
C ASN A 195 -33.98 -21.70 -33.57
N ARG A 196 -33.74 -20.41 -33.83
CA ARG A 196 -34.63 -19.56 -34.65
C ARG A 196 -34.26 -19.55 -36.13
N ALA A 197 -33.04 -19.91 -36.49
CA ALA A 197 -32.54 -20.02 -37.85
C ALA A 197 -32.93 -21.37 -38.46
#